data_b4aa26d35a81561d593c3d9b6ed17ca6
#
_entry.id   b4aa26d35a81561d593c3d9b6ed17ca6
#
_cell.length_a   1.000
_cell.length_b   1.000
_cell.length_c   1.000
_cell.angle_alpha   90.00
_cell.angle_beta   90.00
_cell.angle_gamma   90.00
#
_symmetry.space_group_name_H-M   'P 1'
#
loop_
_entity.id
_entity.type
_entity.pdbx_description
1 polymer ?
#
loop_
_entity_poly.entity_id
_entity_poly.type
_entity_poly.pdbx_seq_one_letter_code
_entity_poly.pdbx_strand_id
1 'polypeptide(L)'
;MKIERAKYGDAVTRGRRKPGPAAAKRRFLGVLAGVAAASLVPRTFAQSGYPNKTIKIIAPVQPGGGVDLVARTIADRLGRALGQSIIVDNQSGGGGVVGSMATARAAPDGYTLMVGYVGTHGTNPAVRKLPYDAVKDFTPIAMVGGTPNILVVPPSVPVNSLKEFVAYVKANPGKLSYGSSGPGTLTHLAME
;
A
#
# COMPACT_ATOMS: atom_id res chain seq x y z
N MET A 1 -5.12 34.46 96.09
CA MET A 1 -4.65 33.47 97.08
C MET A 1 -4.00 32.29 96.35
N LYS A 2 -2.69 32.04 96.64
CA LYS A 2 -1.85 30.88 96.23
C LYS A 2 -1.77 30.58 94.69
N ILE A 3 -0.70 30.90 93.97
CA ILE A 3 0.64 30.30 93.85
C ILE A 3 0.57 28.78 93.77
N GLU A 4 0.96 28.22 92.63
CA GLU A 4 2.02 27.21 92.62
C GLU A 4 2.64 27.02 91.24
N ARG A 5 3.96 26.78 91.35
CA ARG A 5 4.98 26.74 90.30
C ARG A 5 5.08 25.40 89.64
N ALA A 6 5.65 25.52 88.46
CA ALA A 6 6.77 24.69 87.95
C ALA A 6 6.34 23.36 87.26
N LYS A 7 6.82 23.14 86.11
CA LYS A 7 8.19 22.58 85.87
C LYS A 7 8.54 22.63 84.38
N TYR A 8 9.70 23.13 84.17
CA TYR A 8 10.50 23.03 82.96
C TYR A 8 10.74 21.54 82.61
N GLY A 9 10.47 21.16 81.38
CA GLY A 9 10.81 19.84 80.85
C GLY A 9 11.54 20.01 79.53
N ASP A 10 12.81 19.68 79.51
CA ASP A 10 13.77 19.79 78.42
C ASP A 10 13.29 19.20 77.13
N ALA A 11 13.16 20.03 76.10
CA ALA A 11 13.06 19.58 74.71
C ALA A 11 14.49 19.17 74.25
N VAL A 12 14.73 17.86 74.22
CA VAL A 12 15.88 17.25 73.59
C VAL A 12 15.79 17.48 72.06
N THR A 13 16.57 18.41 71.56
CA THR A 13 16.81 18.62 70.16
C THR A 13 17.56 17.42 69.59
N ARG A 14 16.86 16.45 69.04
CA ARG A 14 17.44 15.41 68.19
C ARG A 14 17.99 16.05 66.94
N GLY A 15 19.32 16.33 66.96
CA GLY A 15 20.04 16.74 65.75
C GLY A 15 19.86 15.76 64.61
N ARG A 16 19.21 16.21 63.52
CA ARG A 16 19.23 15.49 62.26
C ARG A 16 20.67 15.37 61.77
N ARG A 17 21.25 14.19 61.92
CA ARG A 17 22.56 13.87 61.30
C ARG A 17 22.39 13.98 59.77
N LYS A 18 23.10 14.89 59.16
CA LYS A 18 23.20 14.99 57.69
C LYS A 18 23.80 13.68 57.18
N PRO A 19 23.22 13.04 56.16
CA PRO A 19 23.79 11.81 55.62
C PRO A 19 25.17 12.10 55.02
N GLY A 20 26.15 11.31 55.42
CA GLY A 20 27.53 11.45 54.95
C GLY A 20 27.66 11.23 53.43
N PRO A 21 28.77 11.68 52.83
CA PRO A 21 28.98 11.65 51.37
C PRO A 21 28.88 10.25 50.76
N ALA A 22 29.11 9.19 51.52
CA ALA A 22 28.96 7.80 51.08
C ALA A 22 27.48 7.38 50.91
N ALA A 23 26.56 7.91 51.72
CA ALA A 23 25.14 7.60 51.62
C ALA A 23 24.48 8.32 50.40
N ALA A 24 24.97 9.51 50.05
CA ALA A 24 24.55 10.24 48.86
C ALA A 24 24.99 9.53 47.57
N LYS A 25 26.23 9.03 47.51
CA LYS A 25 26.75 8.25 46.37
C LYS A 25 25.95 6.95 46.13
N ARG A 26 25.59 6.22 47.21
CA ARG A 26 24.75 4.99 47.08
C ARG A 26 23.34 5.27 46.58
N ARG A 27 22.71 6.38 46.97
CA ARG A 27 21.40 6.77 46.48
C ARG A 27 21.45 7.23 45.02
N PHE A 28 22.51 7.91 44.61
CA PHE A 28 22.71 8.35 43.24
C PHE A 28 22.94 7.16 42.29
N LEU A 29 23.73 6.16 42.69
CA LEU A 29 23.94 4.93 41.92
C LEU A 29 22.67 4.08 41.81
N GLY A 30 21.83 4.05 42.83
CA GLY A 30 20.54 3.34 42.78
C GLY A 30 19.55 3.97 41.80
N VAL A 31 19.51 5.30 41.69
CA VAL A 31 18.66 6.01 40.76
C VAL A 31 19.14 5.85 39.32
N LEU A 32 20.46 5.88 39.07
CA LEU A 32 21.03 5.63 37.76
C LEU A 32 20.79 4.18 37.28
N ALA A 33 20.92 3.19 38.16
CA ALA A 33 20.61 1.79 37.83
C ALA A 33 19.13 1.56 37.53
N GLY A 34 18.21 2.26 38.20
CA GLY A 34 16.77 2.20 37.96
C GLY A 34 16.37 2.79 36.60
N VAL A 35 17.01 3.90 36.17
CA VAL A 35 16.76 4.53 34.88
C VAL A 35 17.34 3.69 33.72
N ALA A 36 18.51 3.05 33.92
CA ALA A 36 19.09 2.15 32.92
C ALA A 36 18.29 0.86 32.73
N ALA A 37 17.66 0.33 33.78
CA ALA A 37 16.82 -0.86 33.70
C ALA A 37 15.46 -0.58 32.99
N ALA A 38 14.94 0.64 33.06
CA ALA A 38 13.69 1.04 32.38
C ALA A 38 13.85 1.17 30.86
N SER A 39 15.09 1.32 30.35
CA SER A 39 15.36 1.38 28.89
C SER A 39 15.49 0.00 28.23
N LEU A 40 15.52 -1.08 29.01
CA LEU A 40 15.60 -2.48 28.51
C LEU A 40 14.24 -3.17 28.40
N VAL A 41 13.13 -2.44 28.58
CA VAL A 41 11.82 -3.00 28.20
C VAL A 41 11.84 -3.18 26.69
N PRO A 42 11.87 -4.42 26.16
CA PRO A 42 11.70 -4.60 24.73
C PRO A 42 10.41 -3.90 24.37
N ARG A 43 10.48 -2.91 23.49
CA ARG A 43 9.31 -2.41 22.82
C ARG A 43 8.80 -3.59 22.00
N THR A 44 7.97 -4.40 22.60
CA THR A 44 7.07 -5.27 21.89
C THR A 44 6.23 -4.30 21.04
N PHE A 45 6.68 -4.06 19.81
CA PHE A 45 5.76 -3.66 18.78
C PHE A 45 4.69 -4.74 18.81
N ALA A 46 3.56 -4.44 19.47
CA ALA A 46 2.37 -5.20 19.24
C ALA A 46 2.22 -5.13 17.71
N GLN A 47 2.60 -6.22 17.03
CA GLN A 47 2.24 -6.44 15.64
C GLN A 47 0.72 -6.40 15.68
N SER A 48 0.17 -5.21 15.47
CA SER A 48 -1.24 -5.06 15.17
C SER A 48 -1.45 -6.02 14.01
N GLY A 49 -2.13 -7.18 14.30
CA GLY A 49 -2.21 -8.28 13.36
C GLY A 49 -2.65 -7.74 12.00
N TYR A 50 -1.74 -7.74 11.05
CA TYR A 50 -2.06 -7.40 9.65
C TYR A 50 -2.72 -8.64 9.02
N PRO A 51 -3.84 -8.44 8.28
CA PRO A 51 -4.63 -7.22 8.15
C PRO A 51 -5.66 -7.05 9.29
N ASN A 52 -5.88 -5.83 9.77
CA ASN A 52 -6.86 -5.51 10.81
C ASN A 52 -7.93 -4.49 10.36
N LYS A 53 -7.89 -4.06 9.11
CA LYS A 53 -8.85 -3.16 8.46
C LYS A 53 -9.07 -3.58 7.01
N THR A 54 -10.08 -3.01 6.38
CA THR A 54 -10.41 -3.27 4.96
C THR A 54 -9.23 -2.98 4.05
N ILE A 55 -8.95 -3.91 3.13
CA ILE A 55 -7.96 -3.75 2.06
C ILE A 55 -8.67 -3.24 0.80
N LYS A 56 -8.05 -2.29 0.12
CA LYS A 56 -8.52 -1.78 -1.17
C LYS A 56 -7.66 -2.33 -2.30
N ILE A 57 -8.28 -2.84 -3.35
CA ILE A 57 -7.62 -3.21 -4.60
C ILE A 57 -8.06 -2.21 -5.68
N ILE A 58 -7.13 -1.40 -6.17
CA ILE A 58 -7.38 -0.50 -7.30
C ILE A 58 -7.31 -1.30 -8.59
N ALA A 59 -8.41 -1.26 -9.35
CA ALA A 59 -8.48 -1.75 -10.73
C ALA A 59 -8.43 -0.53 -11.66
N PRO A 60 -7.33 -0.31 -12.41
CA PRO A 60 -7.13 0.90 -13.21
C PRO A 60 -7.85 0.85 -14.55
N VAL A 61 -9.04 0.27 -14.57
CA VAL A 61 -9.90 0.04 -15.74
C VAL A 61 -11.36 0.27 -15.40
N GLN A 62 -12.20 0.38 -16.42
CA GLN A 62 -13.65 0.38 -16.24
C GLN A 62 -14.14 -0.96 -15.65
N PRO A 63 -15.22 -0.96 -14.85
CA PRO A 63 -15.86 -2.18 -14.39
C PRO A 63 -16.25 -3.12 -15.55
N GLY A 64 -16.16 -4.43 -15.32
CA GLY A 64 -16.54 -5.47 -16.27
C GLY A 64 -15.46 -5.90 -17.26
N GLY A 65 -14.30 -5.24 -17.27
CA GLY A 65 -13.15 -5.67 -18.08
C GLY A 65 -12.35 -6.82 -17.42
N GLY A 66 -11.43 -7.42 -18.18
CA GLY A 66 -10.63 -8.56 -17.70
C GLY A 66 -9.84 -8.26 -16.42
N VAL A 67 -9.24 -7.08 -16.32
CA VAL A 67 -8.51 -6.64 -15.10
C VAL A 67 -9.44 -6.49 -13.89
N ASP A 68 -10.67 -5.99 -14.10
CA ASP A 68 -11.67 -5.89 -13.04
C ASP A 68 -12.13 -7.28 -12.56
N LEU A 69 -12.38 -8.21 -13.50
CA LEU A 69 -12.72 -9.59 -13.17
C LEU A 69 -11.61 -10.26 -12.33
N VAL A 70 -10.37 -10.10 -12.72
CA VAL A 70 -9.21 -10.59 -11.97
C VAL A 70 -9.16 -9.95 -10.59
N ALA A 71 -9.31 -8.64 -10.48
CA ALA A 71 -9.31 -7.92 -9.19
C ALA A 71 -10.39 -8.45 -8.25
N ARG A 72 -11.63 -8.67 -8.74
CA ARG A 72 -12.74 -9.20 -7.94
C ARG A 72 -12.52 -10.65 -7.53
N THR A 73 -11.98 -11.47 -8.43
CA THR A 73 -11.64 -12.87 -8.12
C THR A 73 -10.59 -12.96 -7.01
N ILE A 74 -9.56 -12.11 -7.08
CA ILE A 74 -8.53 -12.02 -6.04
C ILE A 74 -9.14 -11.50 -4.73
N ALA A 75 -9.94 -10.44 -4.79
CA ALA A 75 -10.56 -9.83 -3.62
C ALA A 75 -11.39 -10.85 -2.83
N ASP A 76 -12.20 -11.65 -3.52
CA ASP A 76 -13.03 -12.68 -2.90
C ASP A 76 -12.18 -13.78 -2.22
N ARG A 77 -11.18 -14.32 -2.93
CA ARG A 77 -10.32 -15.37 -2.39
C ARG A 77 -9.43 -14.89 -1.26
N LEU A 78 -8.81 -13.73 -1.44
CA LEU A 78 -7.92 -13.13 -0.45
C LEU A 78 -8.70 -12.69 0.80
N GLY A 79 -9.92 -12.16 0.62
CA GLY A 79 -10.81 -11.79 1.73
C GLY A 79 -11.14 -12.98 2.62
N ARG A 80 -11.47 -14.13 2.02
CA ARG A 80 -11.69 -15.39 2.76
C ARG A 80 -10.42 -15.88 3.47
N ALA A 81 -9.28 -15.81 2.81
CA ALA A 81 -8.02 -16.28 3.38
C ALA A 81 -7.51 -15.42 4.54
N LEU A 82 -7.72 -14.11 4.48
CA LEU A 82 -7.25 -13.15 5.47
C LEU A 82 -8.29 -12.81 6.54
N GLY A 83 -9.55 -13.25 6.39
CA GLY A 83 -10.65 -12.90 7.30
C GLY A 83 -10.97 -11.41 7.32
N GLN A 84 -10.67 -10.68 6.24
CA GLN A 84 -10.86 -9.23 6.13
C GLN A 84 -11.66 -8.87 4.88
N SER A 85 -12.42 -7.78 4.97
CA SER A 85 -13.11 -7.21 3.82
C SER A 85 -12.10 -6.66 2.81
N ILE A 86 -12.28 -7.02 1.53
CA ILE A 86 -11.50 -6.46 0.44
C ILE A 86 -12.44 -5.84 -0.59
N ILE A 87 -12.24 -4.58 -0.90
CA ILE A 87 -13.03 -3.82 -1.87
C ILE A 87 -12.24 -3.58 -3.15
N VAL A 88 -12.91 -3.70 -4.29
CA VAL A 88 -12.35 -3.33 -5.60
C VAL A 88 -12.83 -1.94 -5.96
N ASP A 89 -11.88 -1.04 -6.19
CA ASP A 89 -12.08 0.36 -6.56
C ASP A 89 -11.65 0.57 -8.01
N ASN A 90 -12.60 0.79 -8.92
CA ASN A 90 -12.31 1.01 -10.33
C ASN A 90 -11.93 2.47 -10.57
N GLN A 91 -10.65 2.72 -10.85
CA GLN A 91 -10.12 4.06 -11.15
C GLN A 91 -9.57 4.10 -12.57
N SER A 92 -10.47 4.16 -13.54
CA SER A 92 -10.14 4.25 -14.96
C SER A 92 -9.72 5.65 -15.37
N GLY A 93 -9.02 5.76 -16.51
CA GLY A 93 -8.62 7.01 -17.13
C GLY A 93 -7.17 7.03 -17.57
N GLY A 94 -6.91 7.69 -18.71
CA GLY A 94 -5.57 7.82 -19.27
C GLY A 94 -4.85 6.49 -19.59
N GLY A 95 -5.59 5.43 -19.93
CA GLY A 95 -5.01 4.09 -20.11
C GLY A 95 -4.51 3.45 -18.81
N GLY A 96 -5.15 3.78 -17.67
CA GLY A 96 -4.81 3.29 -16.34
C GLY A 96 -3.89 4.22 -15.53
N VAL A 97 -3.51 5.37 -16.06
CA VAL A 97 -2.63 6.34 -15.37
C VAL A 97 -3.27 6.86 -14.08
N VAL A 98 -4.60 7.10 -14.07
CA VAL A 98 -5.32 7.60 -12.89
C VAL A 98 -5.19 6.63 -11.72
N GLY A 99 -5.53 5.37 -11.90
CA GLY A 99 -5.43 4.34 -10.85
C GLY A 99 -3.99 4.08 -10.42
N SER A 100 -3.04 4.06 -11.37
CA SER A 100 -1.62 3.89 -11.05
C SER A 100 -1.11 5.03 -10.17
N MET A 101 -1.45 6.28 -10.50
CA MET A 101 -1.06 7.45 -9.71
C MET A 101 -1.69 7.43 -8.32
N ALA A 102 -2.96 7.03 -8.20
CA ALA A 102 -3.62 6.89 -6.91
C ALA A 102 -2.93 5.84 -6.03
N THR A 103 -2.50 4.73 -6.62
CA THR A 103 -1.75 3.69 -5.92
C THR A 103 -0.36 4.16 -5.50
N ALA A 104 0.39 4.78 -6.40
CA ALA A 104 1.74 5.29 -6.11
C ALA A 104 1.76 6.34 -4.98
N ARG A 105 0.66 7.07 -4.78
CA ARG A 105 0.50 8.07 -3.71
C ARG A 105 -0.09 7.50 -2.42
N ALA A 106 -0.55 6.26 -2.42
CA ALA A 106 -1.12 5.63 -1.23
C ALA A 106 -0.04 5.34 -0.19
N ALA A 107 -0.45 5.22 1.08
CA ALA A 107 0.46 4.80 2.13
C ALA A 107 1.01 3.39 1.84
N PRO A 108 2.32 3.15 2.02
CA PRO A 108 2.92 1.83 1.76
C PRO A 108 2.70 0.87 2.95
N ASP A 109 1.46 0.77 3.42
CA ASP A 109 1.06 0.00 4.59
C ASP A 109 0.42 -1.36 4.26
N GLY A 110 0.35 -1.71 2.97
CA GLY A 110 -0.24 -2.95 2.48
C GLY A 110 -1.76 -2.93 2.36
N TYR A 111 -2.45 -1.83 2.68
CA TYR A 111 -3.91 -1.75 2.60
C TYR A 111 -4.43 -1.16 1.28
N THR A 112 -3.55 -0.65 0.45
CA THR A 112 -3.89 -0.26 -0.93
C THR A 112 -3.03 -1.08 -1.89
N LEU A 113 -3.69 -1.95 -2.62
CA LEU A 113 -3.10 -2.81 -3.64
C LEU A 113 -3.59 -2.36 -5.02
N MET A 114 -2.94 -2.82 -6.07
CA MET A 114 -3.36 -2.57 -7.45
C MET A 114 -3.21 -3.83 -8.29
N VAL A 115 -4.15 -4.07 -9.18
CA VAL A 115 -3.95 -5.02 -10.28
C VAL A 115 -3.31 -4.27 -11.44
N GLY A 116 -1.97 -4.28 -11.46
CA GLY A 116 -1.20 -3.75 -12.58
C GLY A 116 -1.32 -4.64 -13.81
N TYR A 117 -1.20 -4.06 -14.99
CA TYR A 117 -1.20 -4.80 -16.26
C TYR A 117 -0.21 -4.16 -17.24
N VAL A 118 -0.04 -4.78 -18.39
CA VAL A 118 0.93 -4.32 -19.41
C VAL A 118 0.74 -2.84 -19.78
N GLY A 119 -0.49 -2.34 -19.80
CA GLY A 119 -0.77 -0.92 -20.07
C GLY A 119 -0.12 0.01 -19.06
N THR A 120 -0.28 -0.27 -17.77
CA THR A 120 0.19 0.62 -16.70
C THR A 120 1.69 0.54 -16.44
N HIS A 121 2.31 -0.64 -16.59
CA HIS A 121 3.71 -0.88 -16.22
C HIS A 121 4.63 -1.20 -17.40
N GLY A 122 4.07 -1.46 -18.59
CA GLY A 122 4.85 -1.77 -19.79
C GLY A 122 4.68 -0.73 -20.88
N THR A 123 3.49 -0.62 -21.50
CA THR A 123 3.32 0.22 -22.69
C THR A 123 3.29 1.72 -22.37
N ASN A 124 2.56 2.15 -21.34
CA ASN A 124 2.49 3.57 -21.00
C ASN A 124 3.88 4.19 -20.70
N PRO A 125 4.77 3.56 -19.90
CA PRO A 125 6.12 4.08 -19.69
C PRO A 125 6.95 4.20 -20.97
N ALA A 126 6.70 3.33 -21.95
CA ALA A 126 7.43 3.32 -23.20
C ALA A 126 6.98 4.41 -24.20
N VAL A 127 5.70 4.82 -24.15
CA VAL A 127 5.11 5.69 -25.18
C VAL A 127 4.75 7.09 -24.69
N ARG A 128 4.84 7.36 -23.38
CA ARG A 128 4.50 8.67 -22.81
C ARG A 128 5.26 8.99 -21.53
N LYS A 129 5.37 10.27 -21.20
CA LYS A 129 5.84 10.72 -19.90
C LYS A 129 4.73 10.52 -18.87
N LEU A 130 5.05 9.81 -17.80
CA LEU A 130 4.10 9.51 -16.71
C LEU A 130 4.37 10.37 -15.47
N PRO A 131 3.35 10.60 -14.63
CA PRO A 131 3.49 11.25 -13.33
C PRO A 131 3.89 10.27 -12.21
N TYR A 132 4.32 9.06 -12.55
CA TYR A 132 4.83 8.03 -11.65
C TYR A 132 5.95 7.23 -12.34
N ASP A 133 6.80 6.59 -11.54
CA ASP A 133 7.80 5.61 -12.01
C ASP A 133 7.18 4.20 -11.90
N ALA A 134 6.98 3.52 -13.04
CA ALA A 134 6.31 2.23 -13.09
C ALA A 134 7.06 1.10 -12.36
N VAL A 135 8.30 1.31 -11.96
CA VAL A 135 9.13 0.32 -11.24
C VAL A 135 9.39 0.75 -9.81
N LYS A 136 9.80 2.00 -9.59
CA LYS A 136 10.26 2.47 -8.28
C LYS A 136 9.12 2.80 -7.31
N ASP A 137 7.98 3.25 -7.84
CA ASP A 137 6.84 3.67 -7.02
C ASP A 137 5.93 2.50 -6.62
N PHE A 138 6.28 1.27 -7.02
CA PHE A 138 5.48 0.07 -6.75
C PHE A 138 6.35 -1.08 -6.24
N THR A 139 5.81 -1.82 -5.29
CA THR A 139 6.39 -3.09 -4.83
C THR A 139 5.63 -4.24 -5.47
N PRO A 140 6.23 -5.03 -6.39
CA PRO A 140 5.55 -6.17 -6.99
C PRO A 140 5.34 -7.27 -5.94
N ILE A 141 4.12 -7.85 -5.91
CA ILE A 141 3.75 -8.91 -4.97
C ILE A 141 3.78 -10.27 -5.68
N ALA A 142 3.02 -10.41 -6.76
CA ALA A 142 2.93 -11.65 -7.51
C ALA A 142 2.43 -11.41 -8.94
N MET A 143 2.81 -12.29 -9.85
CA MET A 143 2.17 -12.40 -11.15
C MET A 143 0.91 -13.25 -11.02
N VAL A 144 -0.24 -12.67 -11.34
CA VAL A 144 -1.54 -13.36 -11.19
C VAL A 144 -1.84 -14.24 -12.39
N GLY A 145 -1.52 -13.79 -13.60
CA GLY A 145 -1.76 -14.51 -14.84
C GLY A 145 -1.58 -13.62 -16.07
N GLY A 146 -1.80 -14.22 -17.23
CA GLY A 146 -1.79 -13.51 -18.52
C GLY A 146 -3.04 -13.86 -19.32
N THR A 147 -3.55 -12.88 -20.06
CA THR A 147 -4.65 -13.06 -21.01
C THR A 147 -4.15 -12.74 -22.42
N PRO A 148 -4.39 -13.60 -23.41
CA PRO A 148 -4.04 -13.30 -24.78
C PRO A 148 -4.95 -12.19 -25.33
N ASN A 149 -4.42 -11.34 -26.20
CA ASN A 149 -5.25 -10.49 -27.05
C ASN A 149 -5.67 -11.27 -28.29
N ILE A 150 -6.93 -11.13 -28.66
CA ILE A 150 -7.50 -11.80 -29.83
C ILE A 150 -7.96 -10.71 -30.80
N LEU A 151 -7.48 -10.76 -32.04
CA LEU A 151 -7.98 -9.95 -33.13
C LEU A 151 -9.28 -10.59 -33.65
N VAL A 152 -10.35 -9.82 -33.64
CA VAL A 152 -11.64 -10.24 -34.19
C VAL A 152 -12.04 -9.31 -35.32
N VAL A 153 -12.62 -9.88 -36.36
CA VAL A 153 -13.17 -9.15 -37.51
C VAL A 153 -14.61 -9.58 -37.75
N PRO A 154 -15.48 -8.69 -38.23
CA PRO A 154 -16.85 -9.07 -38.57
C PRO A 154 -16.85 -10.03 -39.79
N PRO A 155 -17.90 -10.87 -39.94
CA PRO A 155 -18.02 -11.80 -41.09
C PRO A 155 -18.01 -11.13 -42.45
N SER A 156 -18.31 -9.83 -42.52
CA SER A 156 -18.26 -9.03 -43.75
C SER A 156 -16.84 -8.77 -44.27
N VAL A 157 -15.79 -8.97 -43.42
CA VAL A 157 -14.39 -8.88 -43.83
C VAL A 157 -13.93 -10.26 -44.30
N PRO A 158 -13.67 -10.49 -45.60
CA PRO A 158 -13.49 -11.81 -46.19
C PRO A 158 -12.04 -12.30 -45.98
N VAL A 159 -11.64 -12.55 -44.73
CA VAL A 159 -10.30 -13.01 -44.37
C VAL A 159 -10.36 -14.15 -43.36
N ASN A 160 -9.44 -15.13 -43.50
CA ASN A 160 -9.37 -16.31 -42.61
C ASN A 160 -8.03 -16.42 -41.90
N SER A 161 -7.11 -15.49 -42.11
CA SER A 161 -5.80 -15.49 -41.48
C SER A 161 -5.31 -14.06 -41.25
N LEU A 162 -4.36 -13.90 -40.31
CA LEU A 162 -3.70 -12.61 -40.07
C LEU A 162 -2.99 -12.09 -41.32
N LYS A 163 -2.38 -12.99 -42.12
CA LYS A 163 -1.73 -12.61 -43.39
C LYS A 163 -2.73 -12.03 -44.40
N GLU A 164 -3.85 -12.65 -44.56
CA GLU A 164 -4.92 -12.15 -45.40
C GLU A 164 -5.52 -10.85 -44.90
N PHE A 165 -5.67 -10.73 -43.56
CA PHE A 165 -6.15 -9.48 -42.95
C PHE A 165 -5.20 -8.32 -43.25
N VAL A 166 -3.89 -8.50 -43.05
CA VAL A 166 -2.90 -7.47 -43.34
C VAL A 166 -2.90 -7.07 -44.81
N ALA A 167 -3.02 -8.05 -45.71
CA ALA A 167 -3.15 -7.77 -47.17
C ALA A 167 -4.43 -6.98 -47.48
N TYR A 168 -5.54 -7.36 -46.85
CA TYR A 168 -6.83 -6.71 -47.01
C TYR A 168 -6.80 -5.26 -46.52
N VAL A 169 -6.23 -5.00 -45.33
CA VAL A 169 -6.10 -3.64 -44.80
C VAL A 169 -5.26 -2.77 -45.73
N LYS A 170 -4.10 -3.29 -46.22
CA LYS A 170 -3.22 -2.57 -47.16
C LYS A 170 -3.91 -2.25 -48.50
N ALA A 171 -4.82 -3.10 -48.97
CA ALA A 171 -5.58 -2.88 -50.18
C ALA A 171 -6.75 -1.92 -49.99
N ASN A 172 -7.14 -1.60 -48.75
CA ASN A 172 -8.28 -0.76 -48.40
C ASN A 172 -7.92 0.36 -47.42
N PRO A 173 -6.97 1.24 -47.78
CA PRO A 173 -6.51 2.29 -46.85
C PRO A 173 -7.66 3.23 -46.48
N GLY A 174 -7.79 3.52 -45.19
CA GLY A 174 -8.78 4.44 -44.62
C GLY A 174 -10.21 3.94 -44.63
N LYS A 175 -10.49 2.68 -45.09
CA LYS A 175 -11.84 2.12 -45.09
C LYS A 175 -12.21 1.33 -43.84
N LEU A 176 -11.27 1.00 -43.02
CA LEU A 176 -11.48 0.22 -41.81
C LEU A 176 -11.23 1.07 -40.57
N SER A 177 -11.97 0.79 -39.51
CA SER A 177 -11.76 1.35 -38.20
C SER A 177 -11.58 0.21 -37.18
N TYR A 178 -10.84 0.44 -36.14
CA TYR A 178 -10.66 -0.54 -35.07
C TYR A 178 -11.06 0.02 -33.72
N GLY A 179 -11.44 -0.86 -32.80
CA GLY A 179 -11.70 -0.52 -31.41
C GLY A 179 -10.53 -0.93 -30.53
N SER A 180 -10.16 -0.08 -29.56
CA SER A 180 -9.15 -0.39 -28.55
C SER A 180 -9.60 0.09 -27.17
N SER A 181 -8.87 -0.32 -26.13
CA SER A 181 -9.12 0.15 -24.76
C SER A 181 -8.55 1.55 -24.48
N GLY A 182 -8.16 2.27 -25.51
CA GLY A 182 -7.62 3.63 -25.46
C GLY A 182 -6.13 3.75 -25.78
N PRO A 183 -5.65 4.96 -26.03
CA PRO A 183 -4.26 5.22 -26.43
C PRO A 183 -3.23 4.67 -25.44
N GLY A 184 -2.19 4.00 -25.96
CA GLY A 184 -1.12 3.42 -25.16
C GLY A 184 -1.43 2.08 -24.49
N THR A 185 -2.63 1.52 -24.72
CA THR A 185 -2.95 0.15 -24.31
C THR A 185 -2.38 -0.87 -25.28
N LEU A 186 -2.22 -2.12 -24.85
CA LEU A 186 -1.73 -3.18 -25.72
C LEU A 186 -2.63 -3.40 -26.93
N THR A 187 -3.96 -3.29 -26.75
CA THR A 187 -4.93 -3.39 -27.85
C THR A 187 -4.80 -2.26 -28.86
N HIS A 188 -4.38 -1.06 -28.44
CA HIS A 188 -4.07 0.03 -29.36
C HIS A 188 -2.79 -0.26 -30.15
N LEU A 189 -1.69 -0.56 -29.43
CA LEU A 189 -0.38 -0.78 -30.06
C LEU A 189 -0.34 -2.02 -30.96
N ALA A 190 -1.21 -3.00 -30.70
CA ALA A 190 -1.30 -4.19 -31.56
C ALA A 190 -1.99 -3.91 -32.92
N MET A 191 -2.67 -2.78 -33.04
CA MET A 191 -3.39 -2.39 -34.28
C MET A 191 -2.63 -1.31 -35.08
N GLU A 192 -1.67 -0.60 -34.45
CA GLU A 192 -0.77 0.34 -35.13
C GLU A 192 0.38 -0.38 -35.85
#